data_3559c595cc77fe3b0e77c1ee7c8c405f
#
_entry.id   3559c595cc77fe3b0e77c1ee7c8c405f
#
_cell.length_a   1.000
_cell.length_b   1.000
_cell.length_c   1.000
_cell.angle_alpha   90.00
_cell.angle_beta   90.00
_cell.angle_gamma   90.00
#
_symmetry.space_group_name_H-M   'P 1'
#
loop_
_entity.id
_entity.type
_entity.pdbx_description
1 polymer ?
#
loop_
_entity_poly.entity_id
_entity_poly.type
_entity_poly.pdbx_seq_one_letter_code
_entity_poly.pdbx_strand_id
1 'polypeptide(L)'
;MRRLRAWRPAGVAAVLLALTATLVSGATASEPDRRDAAEPGAGAAAAAAAKPVINGPVFNDPLGSATQRGAVFTQLIALIDATPAGQTIRSSMFEFDDPDVADALIAAHRRGVAVKVIVDDATSEGNSAAWPVLRTALGTDDTRRSWIVVCDDRFEDDDGVDDVSRGCAATPPPGPAYNHNKFFVFSRVGPFADGTSYDKVVFQSSSNLTDWYRTESYNDAVTFADAAVHDGYATFHDDLRRLRRSADGDNTYYRSTPTGSTYRAFFYPRGDSDYGNPATDTVVNILDEVACAYTGRDGKRHQTDIRVAMFQFLGSRKQVAQKLAQKRAQGCWVDVVYSEGDATVEGILDNAGIQRQYCNFNNGPGIDVRTHTKFWLLDGDFNGGITPRVYTGSHNWTGSGLRSADEAMVRITSADYHAKYLAYFYKIRDTCRARTP
;
A
#
# COMPACT_ATOMS: atom_id res chain seq x y z
N MET A 1 -31.16 12.02 9.20
CA MET A 1 -30.77 11.74 10.59
C MET A 1 -30.97 10.26 10.88
N ARG A 2 -29.96 9.45 10.75
CA ARG A 2 -29.89 8.08 11.31
C ARG A 2 -28.45 7.86 11.76
N ARG A 3 -28.30 7.71 13.06
CA ARG A 3 -27.02 7.54 13.76
C ARG A 3 -26.40 6.20 13.38
N LEU A 4 -25.17 6.19 12.89
CA LEU A 4 -24.34 5.00 12.78
C LEU A 4 -23.93 4.56 14.19
N ARG A 5 -24.23 3.30 14.52
CA ARG A 5 -23.85 2.69 15.79
C ARG A 5 -22.39 2.27 15.73
N ALA A 6 -21.61 2.80 16.64
CA ALA A 6 -20.28 2.32 16.95
C ALA A 6 -20.34 0.86 17.44
N TRP A 7 -19.52 0.02 16.88
CA TRP A 7 -19.30 -1.36 17.32
C TRP A 7 -18.30 -1.36 18.47
N ARG A 8 -18.77 -1.72 19.66
CA ARG A 8 -17.90 -1.99 20.81
C ARG A 8 -17.60 -3.49 20.85
N PRO A 9 -16.35 -3.94 21.04
CA PRO A 9 -16.07 -5.35 21.31
C PRO A 9 -16.45 -5.70 22.76
N ALA A 10 -17.02 -6.89 22.93
CA ALA A 10 -17.43 -7.46 24.20
C ALA A 10 -16.21 -7.83 25.05
N GLY A 11 -16.26 -7.45 26.32
CA GLY A 11 -15.21 -7.72 27.28
C GLY A 11 -15.07 -9.20 27.61
N VAL A 12 -13.83 -9.66 27.71
CA VAL A 12 -13.47 -10.95 28.28
C VAL A 12 -13.17 -10.77 29.77
N ALA A 13 -13.92 -11.49 30.60
CA ALA A 13 -13.76 -11.51 32.05
C ALA A 13 -12.48 -12.26 32.44
N ALA A 14 -11.61 -11.59 33.20
CA ALA A 14 -10.44 -12.23 33.82
C ALA A 14 -10.87 -13.06 35.03
N VAL A 15 -10.52 -14.34 35.02
CA VAL A 15 -10.61 -15.22 36.20
C VAL A 15 -9.25 -15.21 36.90
N LEU A 16 -9.23 -14.64 38.10
CA LEU A 16 -8.09 -14.70 39.01
C LEU A 16 -8.06 -16.07 39.73
N LEU A 17 -7.03 -16.86 39.49
CA LEU A 17 -6.68 -17.99 40.35
C LEU A 17 -5.49 -17.60 41.24
N ALA A 18 -5.74 -17.55 42.54
CA ALA A 18 -4.73 -17.40 43.56
C ALA A 18 -4.05 -18.77 43.82
N LEU A 19 -2.71 -18.82 43.72
CA LEU A 19 -1.93 -19.94 44.23
C LEU A 19 -1.03 -19.46 45.35
N THR A 20 -1.19 -20.12 46.48
CA THR A 20 -0.47 -19.95 47.74
C THR A 20 0.96 -20.46 47.69
N ALA A 21 1.85 -19.62 48.23
CA ALA A 21 3.27 -19.96 48.40
C ALA A 21 3.46 -20.87 49.63
N THR A 22 4.26 -21.90 49.49
CA THR A 22 4.90 -22.63 50.61
C THR A 22 6.40 -22.45 50.54
N LEU A 23 6.94 -21.84 51.60
CA LEU A 23 8.35 -21.71 51.89
C LEU A 23 8.94 -23.06 52.42
N VAL A 24 10.05 -23.50 51.89
CA VAL A 24 10.95 -24.44 52.57
C VAL A 24 12.36 -23.88 52.50
N SER A 25 12.95 -23.70 53.69
CA SER A 25 14.32 -23.25 53.96
C SER A 25 15.32 -24.42 53.90
N GLY A 26 16.56 -24.11 53.58
CA GLY A 26 17.70 -24.99 54.04
C GLY A 26 18.87 -25.02 53.04
N ALA A 27 19.81 -24.20 53.24
CA ALA A 27 21.18 -24.39 53.75
C ALA A 27 22.28 -24.77 52.73
N THR A 28 23.27 -23.92 52.77
CA THR A 28 24.76 -24.08 52.84
C THR A 28 25.57 -24.14 51.56
N ALA A 29 26.51 -23.24 51.62
CA ALA A 29 27.61 -22.89 50.73
C ALA A 29 28.53 -24.02 50.33
N SER A 30 29.09 -23.90 49.12
CA SER A 30 30.53 -24.07 48.85
C SER A 30 30.88 -23.52 47.45
N GLU A 31 31.69 -22.47 47.40
CA GLU A 31 32.60 -22.26 46.27
C GLU A 31 33.67 -23.38 46.28
N PRO A 32 34.18 -23.80 45.13
CA PRO A 32 35.28 -23.11 44.52
C PRO A 32 35.37 -23.20 42.96
N ASP A 33 36.22 -22.40 42.52
CA ASP A 33 37.22 -22.54 41.44
C ASP A 33 36.92 -21.82 40.12
N ARG A 34 37.69 -20.73 39.98
CA ARG A 34 38.00 -20.10 38.70
C ARG A 34 38.73 -21.10 37.80
N ARG A 35 38.23 -21.26 36.58
CA ARG A 35 39.04 -21.42 35.36
C ARG A 35 38.23 -21.31 34.09
N ASP A 36 38.85 -20.59 33.16
CA ASP A 36 38.61 -20.53 31.73
C ASP A 36 37.50 -19.61 31.23
N ALA A 37 37.99 -18.40 30.94
CA ALA A 37 37.35 -17.50 29.97
C ALA A 37 37.26 -18.21 28.61
N ALA A 38 36.06 -18.67 28.25
CA ALA A 38 35.76 -19.03 26.88
C ALA A 38 35.66 -17.74 26.05
N GLU A 39 36.45 -17.64 25.00
CA GLU A 39 36.35 -16.61 23.97
C GLU A 39 34.92 -16.55 23.42
N PRO A 40 34.39 -15.37 23.06
CA PRO A 40 33.09 -15.29 22.42
C PRO A 40 33.18 -15.99 21.07
N GLY A 41 32.50 -17.13 21.00
CA GLY A 41 32.40 -17.94 19.79
C GLY A 41 31.93 -17.05 18.61
N ALA A 42 32.61 -17.24 17.48
CA ALA A 42 32.32 -16.62 16.20
C ALA A 42 30.82 -16.59 15.95
N GLY A 43 30.30 -15.39 15.72
CA GLY A 43 28.90 -15.16 15.44
C GLY A 43 28.41 -16.10 14.34
N ALA A 44 27.28 -16.74 14.58
CA ALA A 44 26.52 -17.39 13.55
C ALA A 44 26.33 -16.34 12.41
N ALA A 45 26.91 -16.62 11.26
CA ALA A 45 26.72 -15.81 10.08
C ALA A 45 25.22 -15.73 9.84
N ALA A 46 24.65 -14.55 10.02
CA ALA A 46 23.26 -14.30 9.67
C ALA A 46 23.10 -14.77 8.22
N ALA A 47 22.18 -15.70 7.99
CA ALA A 47 21.86 -16.15 6.64
C ALA A 47 21.63 -14.90 5.80
N ALA A 48 22.41 -14.72 4.72
CA ALA A 48 22.36 -13.55 3.89
C ALA A 48 20.89 -13.36 3.45
N ALA A 49 20.28 -12.25 3.84
CA ALA A 49 18.90 -11.96 3.49
C ALA A 49 18.76 -12.07 1.98
N ALA A 50 17.68 -12.72 1.52
CA ALA A 50 17.44 -12.90 0.10
C ALA A 50 17.42 -11.53 -0.60
N LYS A 51 18.11 -11.41 -1.75
CA LYS A 51 18.13 -10.17 -2.55
C LYS A 51 16.71 -9.76 -2.89
N PRO A 52 16.26 -8.54 -2.58
CA PRO A 52 14.93 -8.06 -2.94
C PRO A 52 14.75 -8.01 -4.47
N VAL A 53 13.52 -8.18 -4.90
CA VAL A 53 13.14 -7.99 -6.30
C VAL A 53 13.29 -6.51 -6.64
N ILE A 54 14.11 -6.18 -7.63
CA ILE A 54 14.19 -4.85 -8.22
C ILE A 54 13.72 -4.94 -9.67
N ASN A 55 12.95 -3.97 -10.14
CA ASN A 55 12.29 -3.94 -11.44
C ASN A 55 11.30 -5.12 -11.62
N GLY A 56 10.45 -5.33 -10.61
CA GLY A 56 9.45 -6.38 -10.64
C GLY A 56 8.35 -6.23 -9.59
N PRO A 57 7.22 -6.95 -9.77
CA PRO A 57 6.20 -7.05 -8.76
C PRO A 57 6.48 -8.16 -7.75
N VAL A 58 5.93 -8.00 -6.55
CA VAL A 58 5.80 -9.02 -5.52
C VAL A 58 4.34 -9.10 -5.11
N PHE A 59 3.82 -10.31 -4.97
CA PHE A 59 2.44 -10.58 -4.59
C PHE A 59 2.42 -11.46 -3.34
N ASN A 60 1.50 -11.20 -2.42
CA ASN A 60 1.25 -12.16 -1.35
C ASN A 60 0.15 -13.16 -1.77
N ASP A 61 -0.01 -14.19 -0.94
CA ASP A 61 -1.09 -15.16 -1.05
C ASP A 61 -1.63 -15.45 0.36
N PRO A 62 -2.78 -14.91 0.74
CA PRO A 62 -3.35 -15.13 2.07
C PRO A 62 -3.68 -16.60 2.35
N LEU A 63 -3.85 -17.43 1.30
CA LEU A 63 -4.11 -18.86 1.41
C LEU A 63 -2.83 -19.71 1.34
N GLY A 64 -1.70 -19.09 1.12
CA GLY A 64 -0.42 -19.76 0.95
C GLY A 64 0.32 -20.06 2.26
N SER A 65 1.57 -20.50 2.13
CA SER A 65 2.50 -20.65 3.26
C SER A 65 2.77 -19.32 3.97
N ALA A 66 3.35 -19.35 5.17
CA ALA A 66 3.76 -18.13 5.88
C ALA A 66 4.65 -17.22 5.02
N THR A 67 5.59 -17.79 4.25
CA THR A 67 6.44 -17.06 3.31
C THR A 67 5.63 -16.38 2.22
N GLN A 68 4.62 -17.05 1.67
CA GLN A 68 3.77 -16.47 0.62
C GLN A 68 2.86 -15.37 1.20
N ARG A 69 2.32 -15.55 2.39
CA ARG A 69 1.55 -14.51 3.08
C ARG A 69 2.38 -13.28 3.38
N GLY A 70 3.62 -13.46 3.87
CA GLY A 70 4.53 -12.38 4.24
C GLY A 70 5.33 -11.76 3.09
N ALA A 71 5.12 -12.16 1.82
CA ALA A 71 6.01 -11.81 0.71
C ALA A 71 6.22 -10.30 0.51
N VAL A 72 5.15 -9.48 0.62
CA VAL A 72 5.24 -8.01 0.49
C VAL A 72 6.05 -7.40 1.63
N PHE A 73 5.86 -7.87 2.87
CA PHE A 73 6.59 -7.40 4.05
C PHE A 73 8.08 -7.81 3.98
N THR A 74 8.35 -9.06 3.62
CA THR A 74 9.72 -9.57 3.44
C THR A 74 10.47 -8.76 2.37
N GLN A 75 9.80 -8.42 1.27
CA GLN A 75 10.36 -7.56 0.21
C GLN A 75 10.73 -6.17 0.77
N LEU A 76 9.84 -5.55 1.54
CA LEU A 76 10.09 -4.24 2.13
C LEU A 76 11.24 -4.27 3.14
N ILE A 77 11.25 -5.24 4.06
CA ILE A 77 12.33 -5.40 5.05
C ILE A 77 13.67 -5.60 4.35
N ALA A 78 13.73 -6.44 3.31
CA ALA A 78 14.96 -6.65 2.54
C ALA A 78 15.48 -5.37 1.86
N LEU A 79 14.60 -4.47 1.40
CA LEU A 79 14.99 -3.16 0.86
C LEU A 79 15.52 -2.22 1.95
N ILE A 80 14.87 -2.19 3.12
CA ILE A 80 15.30 -1.39 4.28
C ILE A 80 16.68 -1.85 4.74
N ASP A 81 16.88 -3.16 4.88
CA ASP A 81 18.14 -3.76 5.32
C ASP A 81 19.27 -3.52 4.33
N ALA A 82 18.97 -3.56 3.03
CA ALA A 82 19.94 -3.30 1.97
C ALA A 82 20.28 -1.81 1.79
N THR A 83 19.65 -0.90 2.54
CA THR A 83 19.95 0.54 2.47
C THR A 83 21.21 0.85 3.29
N PRO A 84 22.33 1.32 2.66
CA PRO A 84 23.57 1.56 3.37
C PRO A 84 23.58 2.86 4.18
N ALA A 85 24.51 2.96 5.12
CA ALA A 85 24.74 4.18 5.89
C ALA A 85 24.93 5.41 4.96
N GLY A 86 24.46 6.56 5.41
CA GLY A 86 24.53 7.80 4.61
C GLY A 86 23.36 8.01 3.66
N GLN A 87 22.59 6.96 3.36
CA GLN A 87 21.44 7.02 2.44
C GLN A 87 20.15 7.46 3.15
N THR A 88 19.08 7.61 2.38
CA THR A 88 17.78 8.11 2.86
C THR A 88 16.67 7.14 2.48
N ILE A 89 15.80 6.85 3.45
CA ILE A 89 14.49 6.21 3.29
C ILE A 89 13.42 7.26 3.58
N ARG A 90 12.44 7.42 2.66
CA ARG A 90 11.21 8.19 2.89
C ARG A 90 10.01 7.28 2.76
N SER A 91 9.02 7.44 3.59
CA SER A 91 7.80 6.63 3.58
C SER A 91 6.58 7.46 3.91
N SER A 92 5.45 7.13 3.29
CA SER A 92 4.13 7.59 3.70
C SER A 92 3.19 6.39 3.76
N MET A 93 2.54 6.19 4.94
CA MET A 93 1.73 5.02 5.25
C MET A 93 0.42 5.42 5.92
N PHE A 94 -0.66 4.71 5.56
CA PHE A 94 -1.97 4.88 6.21
C PHE A 94 -1.99 4.16 7.56
N GLU A 95 -1.91 2.83 7.59
CA GLU A 95 -1.85 2.02 8.80
C GLU A 95 -0.49 1.34 8.92
N PHE A 96 0.17 1.52 10.07
CA PHE A 96 1.47 0.94 10.34
C PHE A 96 1.52 0.41 11.77
N ASP A 97 1.46 -0.92 11.92
CA ASP A 97 1.50 -1.63 13.19
C ASP A 97 2.56 -2.76 13.23
N ASP A 98 3.12 -3.15 12.07
CA ASP A 98 4.02 -4.28 11.95
C ASP A 98 5.36 -4.04 12.68
N PRO A 99 5.69 -4.85 13.71
CA PRO A 99 6.89 -4.68 14.50
C PRO A 99 8.18 -5.01 13.73
N ASP A 100 8.15 -5.96 12.80
CA ASP A 100 9.33 -6.38 12.05
C ASP A 100 9.80 -5.26 11.11
N VAL A 101 8.85 -4.57 10.45
CA VAL A 101 9.16 -3.40 9.62
C VAL A 101 9.62 -2.22 10.48
N ALA A 102 9.03 -2.02 11.66
CA ALA A 102 9.46 -0.97 12.59
C ALA A 102 10.90 -1.23 13.07
N ASP A 103 11.21 -2.44 13.46
CA ASP A 103 12.55 -2.85 13.90
C ASP A 103 13.60 -2.69 12.78
N ALA A 104 13.25 -3.04 11.54
CA ALA A 104 14.12 -2.85 10.38
C ALA A 104 14.44 -1.35 10.16
N LEU A 105 13.43 -0.45 10.27
CA LEU A 105 13.63 0.99 10.15
C LEU A 105 14.49 1.55 11.29
N ILE A 106 14.28 1.09 12.53
CA ILE A 106 15.10 1.47 13.69
C ILE A 106 16.54 1.00 13.50
N ALA A 107 16.73 -0.23 13.01
CA ALA A 107 18.06 -0.77 12.69
C ALA A 107 18.74 0.05 11.58
N ALA A 108 18.01 0.43 10.54
CA ALA A 108 18.51 1.30 9.47
C ALA A 108 18.93 2.68 10.03
N HIS A 109 18.11 3.30 10.89
CA HIS A 109 18.46 4.54 11.56
C HIS A 109 19.75 4.40 12.38
N ARG A 110 19.90 3.33 13.17
CA ARG A 110 21.11 3.04 13.97
C ARG A 110 22.34 2.80 13.10
N ARG A 111 22.18 2.25 11.89
CA ARG A 111 23.27 2.12 10.90
C ARG A 111 23.68 3.45 10.28
N GLY A 112 22.94 4.54 10.55
CA GLY A 112 23.22 5.87 9.99
C GLY A 112 22.47 6.16 8.68
N VAL A 113 21.37 5.49 8.40
CA VAL A 113 20.41 5.86 7.35
C VAL A 113 19.52 7.00 7.85
N ALA A 114 19.19 7.96 6.98
CA ALA A 114 18.17 8.96 7.25
C ALA A 114 16.78 8.35 7.03
N VAL A 115 16.03 8.11 8.09
CA VAL A 115 14.69 7.51 8.05
C VAL A 115 13.63 8.59 8.30
N LYS A 116 12.74 8.81 7.30
CA LYS A 116 11.73 9.88 7.32
C LYS A 116 10.37 9.27 7.03
N VAL A 117 9.51 9.21 8.04
CA VAL A 117 8.22 8.51 7.96
C VAL A 117 7.08 9.50 8.21
N ILE A 118 6.08 9.47 7.33
CA ILE A 118 4.80 10.14 7.51
C ILE A 118 3.75 9.04 7.69
N VAL A 119 2.90 9.16 8.69
CA VAL A 119 1.77 8.26 8.91
C VAL A 119 0.47 9.04 8.98
N ASP A 120 -0.63 8.34 8.76
CA ASP A 120 -1.97 8.85 9.03
C ASP A 120 -2.30 8.74 10.53
N ASP A 121 -3.30 9.48 11.02
CA ASP A 121 -3.81 9.39 12.38
C ASP A 121 -4.31 7.99 12.74
N ALA A 122 -4.81 7.23 11.75
CA ALA A 122 -5.16 5.81 11.91
C ALA A 122 -4.02 4.96 12.51
N THR A 123 -2.75 5.38 12.32
CA THR A 123 -1.59 4.74 12.94
C THR A 123 -1.39 5.20 14.38
N SER A 124 -1.46 6.51 14.66
CA SER A 124 -1.18 7.06 16.00
C SER A 124 -2.30 6.80 17.01
N GLU A 125 -3.56 6.83 16.57
CA GLU A 125 -4.75 6.63 17.38
C GLU A 125 -5.20 5.16 17.45
N GLY A 126 -4.80 4.32 16.47
CA GLY A 126 -5.24 2.94 16.28
C GLY A 126 -4.62 1.89 17.22
N ASN A 127 -3.97 2.26 18.33
CA ASN A 127 -3.21 1.37 19.22
C ASN A 127 -2.06 0.63 18.52
N SER A 128 -1.42 1.24 17.55
CA SER A 128 -0.28 0.67 16.85
C SER A 128 0.89 0.38 17.79
N ALA A 129 1.42 -0.85 17.75
CA ALA A 129 2.65 -1.23 18.46
C ALA A 129 3.89 -0.57 17.84
N ALA A 130 3.86 -0.28 16.54
CA ALA A 130 4.97 0.34 15.80
C ALA A 130 5.12 1.84 16.12
N TRP A 131 4.02 2.57 16.33
CA TRP A 131 4.05 4.01 16.55
C TRP A 131 4.93 4.45 17.74
N PRO A 132 4.73 3.95 18.98
CA PRO A 132 5.51 4.41 20.13
C PRO A 132 7.00 4.07 20.02
N VAL A 133 7.35 2.92 19.42
CA VAL A 133 8.76 2.53 19.30
C VAL A 133 9.47 3.33 18.21
N LEU A 134 8.82 3.60 17.08
CA LEU A 134 9.36 4.46 16.02
C LEU A 134 9.49 5.92 16.50
N ARG A 135 8.46 6.45 17.17
CA ARG A 135 8.48 7.80 17.75
C ARG A 135 9.64 7.97 18.74
N THR A 136 9.86 6.97 19.59
CA THR A 136 10.97 6.99 20.56
C THR A 136 12.34 6.95 19.87
N ALA A 137 12.49 6.13 18.83
CA ALA A 137 13.77 5.93 18.15
C ALA A 137 14.13 7.06 17.18
N LEU A 138 13.16 7.57 16.41
CA LEU A 138 13.37 8.56 15.35
C LEU A 138 13.12 9.99 15.80
N GLY A 139 12.25 10.19 16.79
CA GLY A 139 11.74 11.50 17.19
C GLY A 139 10.70 12.07 16.23
N THR A 140 10.05 13.19 16.63
CA THR A 140 9.01 13.86 15.83
C THR A 140 9.47 15.20 15.24
N ASP A 141 10.70 15.63 15.51
CA ASP A 141 11.29 16.84 14.93
C ASP A 141 11.68 16.60 13.46
N ASP A 142 10.82 17.02 12.55
CA ASP A 142 10.99 16.83 11.11
C ASP A 142 12.07 17.72 10.46
N THR A 143 12.76 18.51 11.25
CA THR A 143 13.98 19.23 10.84
C THR A 143 15.23 18.36 10.99
N ARG A 144 15.15 17.28 11.75
CA ARG A 144 16.24 16.32 11.98
C ARG A 144 16.47 15.41 10.79
N ARG A 145 17.57 14.66 10.84
CA ARG A 145 17.92 13.69 9.80
C ARG A 145 16.94 12.53 9.70
N SER A 146 16.45 12.05 10.85
CA SER A 146 15.43 11.00 10.95
C SER A 146 14.28 11.49 11.82
N TRP A 147 13.06 11.09 11.48
CA TRP A 147 11.84 11.48 12.19
C TRP A 147 10.65 10.63 11.75
N ILE A 148 9.61 10.63 12.57
CA ILE A 148 8.27 10.14 12.22
C ILE A 148 7.24 11.20 12.62
N VAL A 149 6.28 11.50 11.75
CA VAL A 149 5.23 12.48 11.98
C VAL A 149 3.88 11.99 11.50
N VAL A 150 2.81 12.54 12.07
CA VAL A 150 1.41 12.29 11.71
C VAL A 150 0.92 13.42 10.81
N CYS A 151 -0.01 13.13 9.89
CA CYS A 151 -0.60 14.14 9.01
C CYS A 151 -1.39 15.20 9.79
N ASP A 152 -2.08 14.80 10.85
CA ASP A 152 -2.99 15.64 11.61
C ASP A 152 -2.53 16.01 13.05
N ASP A 153 -1.23 15.97 13.30
CA ASP A 153 -0.66 16.23 14.63
C ASP A 153 -0.94 17.64 15.22
N ARG A 154 -1.44 18.53 14.37
CA ARG A 154 -1.69 19.92 14.74
C ARG A 154 -3.02 20.11 15.47
N PHE A 155 -3.95 19.20 15.27
CA PHE A 155 -5.31 19.23 15.80
C PHE A 155 -5.52 18.28 16.98
N GLU A 156 -4.47 17.55 17.38
CA GLU A 156 -4.42 16.79 18.61
C GLU A 156 -4.27 17.80 19.79
N ASP A 157 -5.34 18.46 20.16
CA ASP A 157 -5.42 19.09 21.45
C ASP A 157 -6.28 18.23 22.38
N ASP A 158 -5.89 18.09 23.64
CA ASP A 158 -6.57 17.28 24.64
C ASP A 158 -7.93 17.91 25.08
N ASP A 159 -8.66 18.58 24.17
CA ASP A 159 -9.90 19.27 24.52
C ASP A 159 -11.12 18.33 24.58
N GLY A 160 -10.94 17.07 24.18
CA GLY A 160 -11.99 16.04 24.19
C GLY A 160 -13.00 16.17 23.05
N VAL A 161 -12.70 16.92 22.02
CA VAL A 161 -13.47 17.03 20.79
C VAL A 161 -12.83 16.11 19.75
N ASP A 162 -13.62 15.22 19.12
CA ASP A 162 -13.14 14.43 17.99
C ASP A 162 -12.84 15.36 16.81
N ASP A 163 -11.57 15.53 16.50
CA ASP A 163 -11.14 16.30 15.36
C ASP A 163 -11.58 15.63 14.05
N VAL A 164 -11.81 16.43 13.02
CA VAL A 164 -12.19 15.90 11.73
C VAL A 164 -10.95 15.31 11.05
N SER A 165 -10.87 13.99 10.97
CA SER A 165 -9.76 13.28 10.29
C SER A 165 -9.47 13.88 8.91
N ARG A 166 -8.18 14.11 8.63
CA ARG A 166 -7.67 14.67 7.37
C ARG A 166 -6.37 13.98 6.93
N GLY A 167 -6.07 14.09 5.64
CA GLY A 167 -4.73 13.77 5.14
C GLY A 167 -3.70 14.87 5.40
N CYS A 168 -2.50 14.67 4.94
CA CYS A 168 -1.46 15.69 4.97
C CYS A 168 -1.72 16.86 4.00
N ALA A 169 -2.05 16.56 2.74
CA ALA A 169 -2.46 17.54 1.73
C ALA A 169 -3.98 17.61 1.62
N ALA A 170 -4.67 16.47 1.69
CA ALA A 170 -6.11 16.36 1.58
C ALA A 170 -6.82 16.86 2.85
N THR A 171 -7.88 17.67 2.68
CA THR A 171 -8.72 18.19 3.77
C THR A 171 -10.19 18.07 3.45
N PRO A 172 -11.10 17.74 4.40
CA PRO A 172 -12.54 17.86 4.20
C PRO A 172 -12.99 19.33 4.19
N PRO A 173 -14.14 19.71 3.54
CA PRO A 173 -14.82 18.97 2.51
C PRO A 173 -14.08 19.02 1.18
N PRO A 174 -14.46 18.29 0.10
CA PRO A 174 -15.82 17.82 -0.19
C PRO A 174 -16.12 16.37 0.22
N GLY A 175 -15.16 15.60 0.70
CA GLY A 175 -15.34 14.22 1.13
C GLY A 175 -14.42 13.84 2.27
N PRO A 176 -14.46 12.58 2.73
CA PRO A 176 -13.48 12.08 3.69
C PRO A 176 -12.07 12.27 3.14
N ALA A 177 -11.17 12.77 3.98
CA ALA A 177 -9.77 13.01 3.66
C ALA A 177 -8.90 12.20 4.64
N TYR A 178 -7.84 11.61 4.14
CA TYR A 178 -6.86 10.84 4.91
C TYR A 178 -5.61 10.63 4.07
N ASN A 179 -4.50 10.30 4.71
CA ASN A 179 -3.27 9.93 4.03
C ASN A 179 -3.27 8.43 3.74
N HIS A 180 -3.79 8.02 2.59
CA HIS A 180 -3.93 6.60 2.23
C HIS A 180 -2.73 6.05 1.45
N ASN A 181 -1.60 6.70 1.51
CA ASN A 181 -0.37 6.26 0.84
C ASN A 181 0.18 4.96 1.44
N LYS A 182 0.91 4.20 0.61
CA LYS A 182 1.63 2.98 0.98
C LYS A 182 2.90 2.85 0.15
N PHE A 183 3.84 3.78 0.35
CA PHE A 183 5.07 3.79 -0.41
C PHE A 183 6.33 3.98 0.46
N PHE A 184 7.44 3.47 -0.06
CA PHE A 184 8.79 3.77 0.40
C PHE A 184 9.66 4.15 -0.78
N VAL A 185 10.53 5.13 -0.60
CA VAL A 185 11.56 5.47 -1.57
C VAL A 185 12.93 5.47 -0.92
N PHE A 186 13.88 4.89 -1.64
CA PHE A 186 15.24 4.66 -1.18
C PHE A 186 16.20 5.42 -2.09
N SER A 187 17.07 6.25 -1.54
CA SER A 187 18.08 6.93 -2.36
C SER A 187 19.04 5.94 -3.01
N ARG A 188 19.34 4.81 -2.31
CA ARG A 188 20.15 3.70 -2.82
C ARG A 188 19.88 2.43 -2.01
N VAL A 189 19.91 1.27 -2.68
CA VAL A 189 19.93 -0.06 -2.06
C VAL A 189 21.11 -0.87 -2.60
N GLY A 190 21.67 -1.75 -1.78
CA GLY A 190 22.89 -2.50 -2.08
C GLY A 190 24.17 -1.80 -1.56
N PRO A 191 25.38 -2.36 -1.81
CA PRO A 191 25.63 -3.46 -2.74
C PRO A 191 25.10 -4.81 -2.21
N PHE A 192 24.56 -5.60 -3.14
CA PHE A 192 24.19 -6.99 -2.88
C PHE A 192 25.38 -7.91 -3.01
N ALA A 193 25.22 -9.22 -2.68
CA ALA A 193 26.30 -10.21 -2.74
C ALA A 193 26.93 -10.35 -4.15
N ASP A 194 26.17 -10.06 -5.20
CA ASP A 194 26.64 -10.02 -6.59
C ASP A 194 27.30 -8.69 -6.99
N GLY A 195 27.51 -7.77 -6.04
CA GLY A 195 28.11 -6.45 -6.26
C GLY A 195 27.13 -5.40 -6.85
N THR A 196 25.90 -5.76 -7.21
CA THR A 196 24.95 -4.83 -7.78
C THR A 196 24.42 -3.85 -6.73
N SER A 197 24.10 -2.63 -7.17
CA SER A 197 23.41 -1.61 -6.39
C SER A 197 22.42 -0.89 -7.29
N TYR A 198 21.39 -0.33 -6.68
CA TYR A 198 20.40 0.46 -7.40
C TYR A 198 20.19 1.80 -6.69
N ASP A 199 20.30 2.87 -7.43
CA ASP A 199 19.97 4.21 -6.97
C ASP A 199 18.51 4.54 -7.29
N LYS A 200 17.90 5.43 -6.50
CA LYS A 200 16.57 5.97 -6.79
C LYS A 200 15.49 4.87 -6.90
N VAL A 201 15.39 4.04 -5.89
CA VAL A 201 14.45 2.91 -5.85
C VAL A 201 13.12 3.35 -5.25
N VAL A 202 12.02 2.93 -5.89
CA VAL A 202 10.64 3.13 -5.44
C VAL A 202 10.05 1.77 -5.09
N PHE A 203 9.40 1.68 -3.94
CA PHE A 203 8.49 0.61 -3.54
C PHE A 203 7.10 1.22 -3.37
N GLN A 204 6.14 0.78 -4.17
CA GLN A 204 4.73 1.14 -4.08
C GLN A 204 3.91 -0.11 -3.82
N SER A 205 3.03 -0.08 -2.82
CA SER A 205 2.19 -1.23 -2.45
C SER A 205 0.71 -0.86 -2.37
N SER A 206 -0.14 -1.88 -2.45
CA SER A 206 -1.55 -1.82 -2.04
C SER A 206 -1.73 -2.11 -0.54
N SER A 207 -0.72 -2.74 0.10
CA SER A 207 -0.78 -3.22 1.49
C SER A 207 -0.48 -2.11 2.49
N ASN A 208 -1.30 -2.00 3.55
CA ASN A 208 -0.85 -1.41 4.80
C ASN A 208 0.10 -2.38 5.54
N LEU A 209 0.67 -1.91 6.64
CA LEU A 209 1.62 -2.67 7.44
C LEU A 209 0.99 -3.13 8.75
N THR A 210 -0.07 -3.97 8.66
CA THR A 210 -0.68 -4.67 9.79
C THR A 210 -0.88 -6.15 9.45
N ASP A 211 -1.12 -6.99 10.45
CA ASP A 211 -1.22 -8.44 10.27
C ASP A 211 -2.39 -8.86 9.37
N TRP A 212 -3.50 -8.12 9.38
CA TRP A 212 -4.63 -8.39 8.49
C TRP A 212 -4.23 -8.35 7.01
N TYR A 213 -3.41 -7.38 6.60
CA TYR A 213 -2.94 -7.26 5.21
C TYR A 213 -1.94 -8.36 4.83
N ARG A 214 -1.29 -8.95 5.81
CA ARG A 214 -0.39 -10.09 5.63
C ARG A 214 -1.17 -11.39 5.46
N THR A 215 -2.23 -11.61 6.27
CA THR A 215 -2.85 -12.92 6.49
C THR A 215 -4.22 -13.09 5.85
N GLU A 216 -4.97 -12.00 5.62
CA GLU A 216 -6.38 -12.05 5.22
C GLU A 216 -6.69 -11.31 3.92
N SER A 217 -5.69 -10.76 3.24
CA SER A 217 -5.95 -10.05 1.99
C SER A 217 -4.91 -10.28 0.91
N TYR A 218 -5.36 -10.33 -0.35
CA TYR A 218 -4.50 -10.28 -1.51
C TYR A 218 -3.97 -8.87 -1.70
N ASN A 219 -2.65 -8.71 -1.73
CA ASN A 219 -1.96 -7.44 -1.95
C ASN A 219 -0.86 -7.59 -2.99
N ASP A 220 -0.45 -6.47 -3.54
CA ASP A 220 0.67 -6.36 -4.45
C ASP A 220 1.63 -5.25 -4.03
N ALA A 221 2.87 -5.37 -4.46
CA ALA A 221 3.87 -4.32 -4.41
C ALA A 221 4.69 -4.33 -5.70
N VAL A 222 5.11 -3.17 -6.15
CA VAL A 222 6.09 -3.02 -7.23
C VAL A 222 7.32 -2.32 -6.70
N THR A 223 8.49 -2.86 -7.07
CA THR A 223 9.77 -2.21 -6.76
C THR A 223 10.52 -1.96 -8.06
N PHE A 224 11.00 -0.75 -8.26
CA PHE A 224 11.75 -0.38 -9.46
C PHE A 224 12.73 0.77 -9.20
N ALA A 225 13.77 0.86 -10.02
CA ALA A 225 14.73 1.95 -10.03
C ALA A 225 14.43 2.87 -11.21
N ASP A 226 13.99 4.10 -10.91
CA ASP A 226 13.73 5.15 -11.91
C ASP A 226 13.90 6.52 -11.24
N ALA A 227 14.84 7.31 -11.74
CA ALA A 227 15.22 8.57 -11.12
C ALA A 227 14.09 9.61 -11.15
N ALA A 228 13.38 9.72 -12.27
CA ALA A 228 12.33 10.73 -12.43
C ALA A 228 11.12 10.42 -11.54
N VAL A 229 10.74 9.15 -11.45
CA VAL A 229 9.62 8.71 -10.61
C VAL A 229 10.00 8.78 -9.13
N HIS A 230 11.19 8.32 -8.75
CA HIS A 230 11.71 8.46 -7.38
C HIS A 230 11.69 9.92 -6.91
N ASP A 231 12.20 10.85 -7.73
CA ASP A 231 12.27 12.26 -7.36
C ASP A 231 10.87 12.89 -7.29
N GLY A 232 9.92 12.41 -8.11
CA GLY A 232 8.50 12.74 -7.97
C GLY A 232 7.91 12.31 -6.62
N TYR A 233 8.17 11.08 -6.19
CA TYR A 233 7.77 10.58 -4.86
C TYR A 233 8.46 11.33 -3.72
N ALA A 234 9.74 11.65 -3.86
CA ALA A 234 10.48 12.41 -2.86
C ALA A 234 9.91 13.83 -2.70
N THR A 235 9.57 14.47 -3.81
CA THR A 235 8.89 15.78 -3.82
C THR A 235 7.50 15.68 -3.17
N PHE A 236 6.71 14.67 -3.53
CA PHE A 236 5.41 14.43 -2.92
C PHE A 236 5.52 14.24 -1.41
N HIS A 237 6.45 13.42 -0.94
CA HIS A 237 6.70 13.22 0.49
C HIS A 237 7.10 14.53 1.20
N ASP A 238 7.96 15.36 0.60
CA ASP A 238 8.36 16.63 1.19
C ASP A 238 7.20 17.65 1.18
N ASP A 239 6.30 17.60 0.19
CA ASP A 239 5.07 18.40 0.14
C ASP A 239 4.05 17.93 1.18
N LEU A 240 3.83 16.62 1.34
CA LEU A 240 2.99 16.07 2.43
C LEU A 240 3.49 16.56 3.79
N ARG A 241 4.82 16.47 4.05
CA ARG A 241 5.42 16.99 5.29
C ARG A 241 5.13 18.48 5.52
N ARG A 242 5.17 19.29 4.48
CA ARG A 242 4.90 20.71 4.56
C ARG A 242 3.41 21.02 4.74
N LEU A 243 2.56 20.34 3.94
CA LEU A 243 1.10 20.61 3.87
C LEU A 243 0.36 20.13 5.12
N ARG A 244 0.85 19.10 5.84
CA ARG A 244 0.25 18.65 7.10
C ARG A 244 0.10 19.78 8.14
N ARG A 245 0.90 20.85 8.04
CA ARG A 245 0.84 22.04 8.89
C ARG A 245 -0.03 23.16 8.33
N SER A 246 -0.59 23.00 7.15
CA SER A 246 -1.48 23.98 6.53
C SER A 246 -2.92 23.71 6.94
N ALA A 247 -3.65 24.71 7.45
CA ALA A 247 -5.06 24.55 7.81
C ALA A 247 -5.91 24.09 6.62
N ASP A 248 -5.64 24.68 5.45
CA ASP A 248 -6.42 24.45 4.25
C ASP A 248 -5.91 23.26 3.40
N GLY A 249 -4.72 22.72 3.70
CA GLY A 249 -4.08 21.70 2.88
C GLY A 249 -3.88 22.14 1.43
N ASP A 250 -4.05 21.20 0.48
CA ASP A 250 -4.11 21.46 -0.97
C ASP A 250 -4.96 20.37 -1.65
N ASN A 251 -6.27 20.53 -1.65
CA ASN A 251 -7.20 19.57 -2.30
C ASN A 251 -7.05 19.50 -3.83
N THR A 252 -6.30 20.42 -4.44
CA THR A 252 -5.98 20.45 -5.88
C THR A 252 -4.55 20.02 -6.19
N TYR A 253 -3.89 19.38 -5.26
CA TYR A 253 -2.47 19.01 -5.33
C TYR A 253 -2.08 18.27 -6.60
N TYR A 254 -2.95 17.54 -7.23
CA TYR A 254 -2.69 16.59 -8.32
C TYR A 254 -1.43 16.87 -9.16
N ARG A 255 -0.50 15.94 -9.15
CA ARG A 255 0.76 15.98 -9.90
C ARG A 255 1.00 14.64 -10.60
N SER A 256 1.79 14.66 -11.65
CA SER A 256 2.30 13.42 -12.27
C SER A 256 3.74 13.59 -12.71
N THR A 257 4.50 12.50 -12.67
CA THR A 257 5.84 12.49 -13.24
C THR A 257 5.81 12.57 -14.77
N PRO A 258 6.93 12.96 -15.43
CA PRO A 258 6.97 13.08 -16.89
C PRO A 258 6.54 11.79 -17.62
N THR A 259 6.02 11.95 -18.82
CA THR A 259 5.79 10.87 -19.78
C THR A 259 7.09 10.45 -20.45
N GLY A 260 7.20 9.22 -20.93
CA GLY A 260 8.34 8.73 -21.70
C GLY A 260 9.17 7.64 -21.02
N SER A 261 9.03 7.47 -19.70
CA SER A 261 9.59 6.33 -18.98
C SER A 261 8.66 5.12 -19.04
N THR A 262 9.21 3.92 -18.75
CA THR A 262 8.44 2.71 -18.45
C THR A 262 7.47 2.97 -17.32
N TYR A 263 7.85 3.78 -16.36
CA TYR A 263 7.08 4.12 -15.17
C TYR A 263 6.55 5.55 -15.23
N ARG A 264 5.37 5.77 -14.64
CA ARG A 264 4.79 7.10 -14.40
C ARG A 264 3.99 7.07 -13.12
N ALA A 265 4.22 8.02 -12.23
CA ALA A 265 3.44 8.17 -11.01
C ALA A 265 2.44 9.32 -11.14
N PHE A 266 1.32 9.18 -10.40
CA PHE A 266 0.27 10.18 -10.22
C PHE A 266 0.03 10.33 -8.73
N PHE A 267 -0.01 11.57 -8.25
CA PHE A 267 -0.16 11.90 -6.83
C PHE A 267 -1.42 12.72 -6.64
N TYR A 268 -2.16 12.40 -5.59
CA TYR A 268 -3.43 13.01 -5.23
C TYR A 268 -3.30 13.75 -3.89
N PRO A 269 -4.28 14.62 -3.50
CA PRO A 269 -5.67 14.69 -3.98
C PRO A 269 -5.84 15.39 -5.33
N ARG A 270 -6.99 15.13 -5.97
CA ARG A 270 -7.47 15.79 -7.19
C ARG A 270 -8.91 16.32 -6.98
N GLY A 271 -9.13 16.94 -5.84
CA GLY A 271 -10.40 17.53 -5.44
C GLY A 271 -10.50 18.95 -5.97
N ASP A 272 -11.06 19.13 -7.16
CA ASP A 272 -11.41 20.46 -7.67
C ASP A 272 -12.84 20.86 -7.26
N SER A 273 -13.27 22.07 -7.67
CA SER A 273 -14.60 22.63 -7.38
C SER A 273 -15.75 21.80 -7.98
N ASP A 274 -15.45 20.90 -8.91
CA ASP A 274 -16.42 20.00 -9.54
C ASP A 274 -16.06 18.53 -9.26
N TYR A 275 -16.16 18.15 -7.99
CA TYR A 275 -15.88 16.80 -7.48
C TYR A 275 -16.60 15.69 -8.28
N GLY A 276 -17.80 15.97 -8.79
CA GLY A 276 -18.58 15.05 -9.60
C GLY A 276 -18.16 14.95 -11.06
N ASN A 277 -17.34 15.88 -11.58
CA ASN A 277 -17.01 15.97 -12.99
C ASN A 277 -16.10 14.82 -13.45
N PRO A 278 -16.56 13.96 -14.39
CA PRO A 278 -15.73 12.88 -14.92
C PRO A 278 -14.54 13.38 -15.75
N ALA A 279 -14.60 14.58 -16.32
CA ALA A 279 -13.51 15.13 -17.13
C ALA A 279 -12.22 15.38 -16.33
N THR A 280 -12.31 15.46 -15.01
CA THR A 280 -11.16 15.59 -14.11
C THR A 280 -10.76 14.29 -13.44
N ASP A 281 -11.40 13.16 -13.78
CA ASP A 281 -11.07 11.83 -13.25
C ASP A 281 -9.91 11.22 -14.03
N THR A 282 -8.84 10.87 -13.32
CA THR A 282 -7.63 10.32 -13.94
C THR A 282 -7.90 8.99 -14.64
N VAL A 283 -8.68 8.08 -14.02
CA VAL A 283 -8.99 6.77 -14.60
C VAL A 283 -9.89 6.91 -15.81
N VAL A 284 -10.91 7.76 -15.75
CA VAL A 284 -11.79 8.06 -16.90
C VAL A 284 -10.97 8.62 -18.06
N ASN A 285 -10.11 9.60 -17.80
CA ASN A 285 -9.27 10.21 -18.84
C ASN A 285 -8.31 9.20 -19.49
N ILE A 286 -7.72 8.30 -18.70
CA ILE A 286 -6.87 7.24 -19.23
C ILE A 286 -7.69 6.28 -20.11
N LEU A 287 -8.88 5.87 -19.66
CA LEU A 287 -9.75 5.01 -20.44
C LEU A 287 -10.26 5.68 -21.74
N ASP A 288 -10.40 7.00 -21.78
CA ASP A 288 -10.76 7.72 -23.01
C ASP A 288 -9.76 7.51 -24.15
N GLU A 289 -8.47 7.42 -23.82
CA GLU A 289 -7.37 7.20 -24.77
C GLU A 289 -7.28 5.74 -25.27
N VAL A 290 -8.14 4.84 -24.79
CA VAL A 290 -8.13 3.40 -25.16
C VAL A 290 -8.96 3.17 -26.41
N ALA A 291 -8.35 2.59 -27.45
CA ALA A 291 -9.07 2.02 -28.59
C ALA A 291 -9.38 0.53 -28.36
N CYS A 292 -10.62 0.12 -28.61
CA CYS A 292 -11.09 -1.25 -28.31
C CYS A 292 -10.72 -2.31 -29.36
N ALA A 293 -10.18 -1.87 -30.50
CA ALA A 293 -9.64 -2.75 -31.53
C ALA A 293 -8.40 -2.11 -32.15
N TYR A 294 -7.38 -2.92 -32.41
CA TYR A 294 -6.14 -2.44 -33.01
C TYR A 294 -5.55 -3.48 -33.97
N THR A 295 -4.62 -3.05 -34.81
CA THR A 295 -3.81 -3.97 -35.61
C THR A 295 -2.53 -4.29 -34.86
N GLY A 296 -2.31 -5.56 -34.51
CA GLY A 296 -1.13 -6.02 -33.80
C GLY A 296 0.11 -6.05 -34.71
N ARG A 297 1.26 -6.37 -34.11
CA ARG A 297 2.54 -6.54 -34.84
C ARG A 297 2.51 -7.69 -35.84
N ASP A 298 1.58 -8.61 -35.69
CA ASP A 298 1.32 -9.74 -36.59
C ASP A 298 0.44 -9.36 -37.80
N GLY A 299 0.07 -8.08 -37.92
CA GLY A 299 -0.81 -7.55 -38.97
C GLY A 299 -2.28 -7.91 -38.81
N LYS A 300 -2.68 -8.60 -37.74
CA LYS A 300 -4.07 -9.01 -37.49
C LYS A 300 -4.78 -7.99 -36.60
N ARG A 301 -6.12 -7.99 -36.72
CA ARG A 301 -6.99 -7.22 -35.81
C ARG A 301 -7.12 -7.95 -34.48
N HIS A 302 -6.87 -7.22 -33.40
CA HIS A 302 -6.98 -7.68 -32.03
C HIS A 302 -8.02 -6.84 -31.26
N GLN A 303 -8.58 -7.45 -30.22
CA GLN A 303 -9.43 -6.78 -29.22
C GLN A 303 -8.54 -6.25 -28.10
N THR A 304 -8.89 -5.11 -27.56
CA THR A 304 -8.27 -4.59 -26.32
C THR A 304 -8.93 -5.20 -25.09
N ASP A 305 -8.12 -5.67 -24.17
CA ASP A 305 -8.53 -6.26 -22.90
C ASP A 305 -8.27 -5.32 -21.72
N ILE A 306 -9.28 -5.13 -20.87
CA ILE A 306 -9.23 -4.37 -19.63
C ILE A 306 -9.59 -5.31 -18.49
N ARG A 307 -8.70 -5.46 -17.49
CA ARG A 307 -8.96 -6.27 -16.29
C ARG A 307 -8.74 -5.44 -15.05
N VAL A 308 -9.63 -5.56 -14.08
CA VAL A 308 -9.65 -4.75 -12.87
C VAL A 308 -9.68 -5.65 -11.65
N ALA A 309 -8.72 -5.48 -10.73
CA ALA A 309 -8.77 -6.06 -9.40
C ALA A 309 -8.72 -4.89 -8.39
N MET A 310 -9.84 -4.65 -7.73
CA MET A 310 -10.05 -3.44 -6.95
C MET A 310 -10.67 -3.78 -5.58
N PHE A 311 -10.08 -3.26 -4.48
CA PHE A 311 -10.67 -3.48 -3.17
C PHE A 311 -12.05 -2.83 -3.07
N GLN A 312 -12.14 -1.51 -3.29
CA GLN A 312 -13.41 -0.78 -3.26
C GLN A 312 -13.72 -0.16 -4.62
N PHE A 313 -14.90 -0.46 -5.16
CA PHE A 313 -15.42 0.15 -6.37
C PHE A 313 -16.85 0.64 -6.09
N LEU A 314 -16.99 1.91 -5.74
CA LEU A 314 -18.22 2.47 -5.19
C LEU A 314 -18.87 3.52 -6.11
N GLY A 315 -20.18 3.67 -5.95
CA GLY A 315 -21.02 4.61 -6.70
C GLY A 315 -20.61 6.08 -6.57
N SER A 316 -19.84 6.43 -5.53
CA SER A 316 -19.22 7.75 -5.42
C SER A 316 -18.24 8.05 -6.58
N ARG A 317 -17.79 7.01 -7.33
CA ARG A 317 -17.07 7.13 -8.61
C ARG A 317 -17.70 6.25 -9.71
N LYS A 318 -19.04 6.24 -9.80
CA LYS A 318 -19.81 5.55 -10.84
C LYS A 318 -19.38 5.91 -12.27
N GLN A 319 -18.76 7.07 -12.48
CA GLN A 319 -18.24 7.52 -13.78
C GLN A 319 -17.19 6.54 -14.35
N VAL A 320 -16.40 5.89 -13.48
CA VAL A 320 -15.44 4.85 -13.91
C VAL A 320 -16.19 3.61 -14.42
N ALA A 321 -17.23 3.15 -13.71
CA ALA A 321 -18.07 2.03 -14.16
C ALA A 321 -18.79 2.35 -15.48
N GLN A 322 -19.33 3.56 -15.61
CA GLN A 322 -19.95 4.05 -16.86
C GLN A 322 -18.93 4.06 -18.01
N LYS A 323 -17.67 4.46 -17.76
CA LYS A 323 -16.60 4.44 -18.76
C LYS A 323 -16.25 3.01 -19.18
N LEU A 324 -16.16 2.06 -18.23
CA LEU A 324 -15.97 0.64 -18.55
C LEU A 324 -17.13 0.09 -19.38
N ALA A 325 -18.38 0.42 -19.04
CA ALA A 325 -19.56 0.06 -19.81
C ALA A 325 -19.50 0.61 -21.26
N GLN A 326 -19.07 1.87 -21.41
CA GLN A 326 -18.84 2.47 -22.72
C GLN A 326 -17.77 1.72 -23.52
N LYS A 327 -16.62 1.38 -22.89
CA LYS A 327 -15.55 0.59 -23.55
C LYS A 327 -16.03 -0.80 -23.92
N ARG A 328 -16.83 -1.45 -23.07
CA ARG A 328 -17.47 -2.75 -23.41
C ARG A 328 -18.35 -2.64 -24.64
N ALA A 329 -19.19 -1.61 -24.73
CA ALA A 329 -20.04 -1.34 -25.90
C ALA A 329 -19.23 -1.03 -27.16
N GLN A 330 -18.03 -0.44 -27.03
CA GLN A 330 -17.08 -0.21 -28.14
C GLN A 330 -16.32 -1.47 -28.58
N GLY A 331 -16.51 -2.60 -27.89
CA GLY A 331 -15.92 -3.88 -28.23
C GLY A 331 -14.67 -4.27 -27.42
N CYS A 332 -14.28 -3.53 -26.39
CA CYS A 332 -13.25 -3.99 -25.45
C CYS A 332 -13.74 -5.22 -24.66
N TRP A 333 -12.83 -6.11 -24.31
CA TRP A 333 -13.07 -7.07 -23.23
C TRP A 333 -12.90 -6.38 -21.88
N VAL A 334 -13.84 -6.59 -20.97
CA VAL A 334 -13.76 -6.06 -19.61
C VAL A 334 -14.10 -7.16 -18.60
N ASP A 335 -13.25 -7.32 -17.57
CA ASP A 335 -13.40 -8.30 -16.48
C ASP A 335 -13.02 -7.63 -15.15
N VAL A 336 -13.85 -7.75 -14.11
CA VAL A 336 -13.72 -7.04 -12.85
C VAL A 336 -13.76 -8.01 -11.67
N VAL A 337 -12.78 -7.89 -10.76
CA VAL A 337 -12.79 -8.52 -9.43
C VAL A 337 -12.78 -7.43 -8.38
N TYR A 338 -13.64 -7.52 -7.36
CA TYR A 338 -13.73 -6.51 -6.31
C TYR A 338 -14.18 -7.12 -4.98
N SER A 339 -13.86 -6.47 -3.87
CA SER A 339 -14.28 -6.93 -2.53
C SER A 339 -15.36 -6.07 -1.90
N GLU A 340 -15.45 -4.81 -2.24
CA GLU A 340 -16.50 -3.91 -1.80
C GLU A 340 -17.06 -3.14 -3.00
N GLY A 341 -18.34 -3.32 -3.23
CA GLY A 341 -19.11 -2.67 -4.27
C GLY A 341 -20.42 -2.13 -3.73
N ASP A 342 -21.19 -1.45 -4.58
CA ASP A 342 -22.57 -1.07 -4.28
C ASP A 342 -23.49 -1.32 -5.49
N ALA A 343 -24.80 -1.32 -5.23
CA ALA A 343 -25.80 -1.60 -6.24
C ALA A 343 -25.72 -0.66 -7.48
N THR A 344 -25.17 0.53 -7.33
CA THR A 344 -25.01 1.49 -8.46
C THR A 344 -23.95 0.96 -9.43
N VAL A 345 -22.76 0.63 -8.92
CA VAL A 345 -21.67 0.11 -9.74
C VAL A 345 -22.02 -1.26 -10.31
N GLU A 346 -22.54 -2.16 -9.47
CA GLU A 346 -22.93 -3.51 -9.88
C GLU A 346 -23.98 -3.48 -10.98
N GLY A 347 -25.02 -2.64 -10.84
CA GLY A 347 -26.05 -2.50 -11.86
C GLY A 347 -25.52 -1.95 -13.19
N ILE A 348 -24.56 -1.01 -13.17
CA ILE A 348 -23.92 -0.51 -14.40
C ILE A 348 -23.12 -1.62 -15.08
N LEU A 349 -22.34 -2.41 -14.35
CA LEU A 349 -21.51 -3.50 -14.89
C LEU A 349 -22.39 -4.61 -15.45
N ASP A 350 -23.43 -5.04 -14.74
CA ASP A 350 -24.36 -6.09 -15.15
C ASP A 350 -25.15 -5.69 -16.42
N ASN A 351 -25.68 -4.47 -16.47
CA ASN A 351 -26.40 -3.95 -17.64
C ASN A 351 -25.51 -3.85 -18.90
N ALA A 352 -24.20 -3.68 -18.71
CA ALA A 352 -23.22 -3.68 -19.81
C ALA A 352 -22.73 -5.10 -20.19
N GLY A 353 -23.17 -6.15 -19.52
CA GLY A 353 -22.68 -7.53 -19.71
C GLY A 353 -21.20 -7.68 -19.40
N ILE A 354 -20.69 -6.91 -18.43
CA ILE A 354 -19.33 -7.02 -17.92
C ILE A 354 -19.29 -8.13 -16.88
N GLN A 355 -18.34 -9.06 -17.04
CA GLN A 355 -18.11 -10.08 -16.01
C GLN A 355 -17.56 -9.45 -14.75
N ARG A 356 -18.20 -9.71 -13.63
CA ARG A 356 -17.74 -9.28 -12.31
C ARG A 356 -17.66 -10.44 -11.33
N GLN A 357 -16.65 -10.45 -10.48
CA GLN A 357 -16.46 -11.44 -9.42
C GLN A 357 -16.29 -10.72 -8.08
N TYR A 358 -17.22 -10.95 -7.18
CA TYR A 358 -17.09 -10.54 -5.79
C TYR A 358 -16.04 -11.40 -5.08
N CYS A 359 -15.17 -10.80 -4.29
CA CYS A 359 -14.04 -11.45 -3.64
C CYS A 359 -14.00 -11.12 -2.14
N ASN A 360 -14.91 -11.70 -1.40
CA ASN A 360 -14.91 -11.72 0.06
C ASN A 360 -15.47 -13.06 0.50
N PHE A 361 -14.67 -13.89 1.16
CA PHE A 361 -15.09 -15.22 1.59
C PHE A 361 -14.47 -15.59 2.92
N ASN A 362 -15.20 -16.35 3.71
CA ASN A 362 -14.73 -16.90 4.99
C ASN A 362 -13.72 -18.02 4.75
N ASN A 363 -12.60 -18.00 5.43
CA ASN A 363 -11.54 -19.00 5.39
C ASN A 363 -11.28 -19.65 6.77
N GLY A 364 -12.23 -19.59 7.67
CA GLY A 364 -12.20 -20.10 9.04
C GLY A 364 -12.76 -19.09 10.04
N PRO A 365 -12.91 -19.46 11.31
CA PRO A 365 -13.47 -18.58 12.32
C PRO A 365 -12.72 -17.26 12.43
N GLY A 366 -13.40 -16.15 12.08
CA GLY A 366 -12.85 -14.80 12.17
C GLY A 366 -11.85 -14.43 11.07
N ILE A 367 -11.74 -15.22 9.99
CA ILE A 367 -10.81 -14.98 8.88
C ILE A 367 -11.63 -14.74 7.61
N ASP A 368 -11.75 -13.49 7.19
CA ASP A 368 -12.42 -13.09 5.96
C ASP A 368 -11.38 -12.66 4.90
N VAL A 369 -11.17 -13.50 3.90
CA VAL A 369 -10.20 -13.23 2.83
C VAL A 369 -10.81 -12.33 1.76
N ARG A 370 -10.10 -11.24 1.43
CA ARG A 370 -10.52 -10.23 0.45
C ARG A 370 -9.41 -9.92 -0.57
N THR A 371 -9.77 -9.39 -1.73
CA THR A 371 -8.78 -8.67 -2.53
C THR A 371 -8.63 -7.25 -1.99
N HIS A 372 -7.43 -6.89 -1.59
CA HIS A 372 -7.10 -5.51 -1.19
C HIS A 372 -6.20 -4.82 -2.24
N THR A 373 -5.98 -5.49 -3.37
CA THR A 373 -5.27 -4.91 -4.51
C THR A 373 -6.04 -3.73 -5.11
N LYS A 374 -5.34 -2.82 -5.75
CA LYS A 374 -5.89 -1.68 -6.48
C LYS A 374 -5.19 -1.58 -7.83
N PHE A 375 -5.22 -2.69 -8.61
CA PHE A 375 -4.60 -2.66 -9.93
C PHE A 375 -5.62 -2.88 -11.05
N TRP A 376 -5.27 -2.38 -12.21
CA TRP A 376 -5.95 -2.70 -13.44
C TRP A 376 -4.97 -2.82 -14.61
N LEU A 377 -5.33 -3.63 -15.59
CA LEU A 377 -4.51 -4.06 -16.69
C LEU A 377 -5.12 -3.57 -17.99
N LEU A 378 -4.28 -3.14 -18.90
CA LEU A 378 -4.64 -2.79 -20.25
C LEU A 378 -3.71 -3.55 -21.21
N ASP A 379 -4.28 -4.45 -22.02
CA ASP A 379 -3.62 -5.13 -23.12
C ASP A 379 -4.28 -4.72 -24.42
N GLY A 380 -3.70 -3.77 -25.13
CA GLY A 380 -4.26 -3.19 -26.33
C GLY A 380 -3.74 -1.82 -26.66
N ASP A 381 -4.49 -1.11 -27.49
CA ASP A 381 -4.10 0.23 -27.96
C ASP A 381 -4.47 1.31 -26.94
N PHE A 382 -3.46 2.03 -26.56
CA PHE A 382 -3.55 3.27 -25.78
C PHE A 382 -2.85 4.39 -26.53
N ASN A 383 -3.63 5.29 -27.12
CA ASN A 383 -3.14 6.43 -27.88
C ASN A 383 -2.07 6.04 -28.92
N GLY A 384 -2.36 4.98 -29.71
CA GLY A 384 -1.48 4.42 -30.74
C GLY A 384 -0.35 3.51 -30.23
N GLY A 385 -0.23 3.31 -28.92
CA GLY A 385 0.80 2.44 -28.33
C GLY A 385 0.22 1.12 -27.82
N ILE A 386 0.68 -0.01 -28.38
CA ILE A 386 0.17 -1.36 -28.10
C ILE A 386 0.99 -2.15 -27.04
N THR A 387 1.89 -1.49 -26.31
CA THR A 387 2.62 -2.16 -25.23
C THR A 387 1.68 -2.29 -24.03
N PRO A 388 1.48 -3.49 -23.47
CA PRO A 388 0.62 -3.70 -22.32
C PRO A 388 1.01 -2.86 -21.11
N ARG A 389 0.01 -2.47 -20.32
CA ARG A 389 0.17 -1.58 -19.16
C ARG A 389 -0.43 -2.18 -17.91
N VAL A 390 0.21 -1.86 -16.80
CA VAL A 390 -0.29 -2.09 -15.44
C VAL A 390 -0.46 -0.74 -14.78
N TYR A 391 -1.56 -0.54 -14.09
CA TYR A 391 -1.78 0.56 -13.17
C TYR A 391 -1.99 -0.04 -11.79
N THR A 392 -1.22 0.38 -10.80
CA THR A 392 -1.32 -0.10 -9.41
C THR A 392 -1.00 1.01 -8.44
N GLY A 393 -1.32 0.85 -7.17
CA GLY A 393 -1.04 1.84 -6.13
C GLY A 393 -1.90 1.68 -4.90
N SER A 394 -2.13 2.79 -4.21
CA SER A 394 -2.93 2.82 -2.99
C SER A 394 -4.42 3.11 -3.24
N HIS A 395 -4.77 3.71 -4.36
CA HIS A 395 -6.07 4.31 -4.69
C HIS A 395 -7.19 3.28 -4.92
N ASN A 396 -8.27 3.40 -4.17
CA ASN A 396 -9.55 2.76 -4.48
C ASN A 396 -10.31 3.53 -5.56
N TRP A 397 -11.25 2.87 -6.24
CA TRP A 397 -12.18 3.54 -7.14
C TRP A 397 -13.40 4.06 -6.38
N THR A 398 -13.12 5.01 -5.50
CA THR A 398 -14.07 5.71 -4.64
C THR A 398 -13.88 7.22 -4.76
N GLY A 399 -14.82 8.00 -4.22
CA GLY A 399 -14.68 9.46 -4.15
C GLY A 399 -13.41 9.86 -3.41
N SER A 400 -13.14 9.27 -2.24
CA SER A 400 -11.91 9.55 -1.49
C SER A 400 -10.67 9.11 -2.27
N GLY A 401 -10.60 7.87 -2.75
CA GLY A 401 -9.40 7.32 -3.38
C GLY A 401 -8.99 7.98 -4.69
N LEU A 402 -9.92 8.60 -5.43
CA LEU A 402 -9.61 9.28 -6.70
C LEU A 402 -9.69 10.80 -6.63
N ARG A 403 -10.14 11.38 -5.49
CA ARG A 403 -10.39 12.83 -5.42
C ARG A 403 -9.87 13.49 -4.14
N SER A 404 -10.17 12.96 -2.94
CA SER A 404 -10.02 13.70 -1.69
C SER A 404 -9.13 13.03 -0.63
N ALA A 405 -8.34 12.04 -0.99
CA ALA A 405 -7.31 11.47 -0.11
C ALA A 405 -5.91 11.64 -0.71
N ASP A 406 -4.89 11.61 0.14
CA ASP A 406 -3.50 11.55 -0.31
C ASP A 406 -3.21 10.13 -0.80
N GLU A 407 -3.02 9.99 -2.10
CA GLU A 407 -2.85 8.69 -2.77
C GLU A 407 -1.72 8.73 -3.79
N ALA A 408 -1.17 7.58 -4.12
CA ALA A 408 -0.25 7.42 -5.23
C ALA A 408 -0.66 6.25 -6.14
N MET A 409 -0.62 6.50 -7.45
CA MET A 409 -0.83 5.49 -8.49
C MET A 409 0.39 5.43 -9.40
N VAL A 410 0.81 4.24 -9.81
CA VAL A 410 1.89 4.01 -10.77
C VAL A 410 1.34 3.35 -12.02
N ARG A 411 1.67 3.89 -13.19
CA ARG A 411 1.55 3.22 -14.50
C ARG A 411 2.87 2.57 -14.85
N ILE A 412 2.84 1.32 -15.30
CA ILE A 412 3.98 0.55 -15.78
C ILE A 412 3.67 0.09 -17.21
N THR A 413 4.48 0.52 -18.18
CA THR A 413 4.34 0.13 -19.59
C THR A 413 5.33 -0.98 -19.88
N SER A 414 4.89 -2.25 -19.71
CA SER A 414 5.76 -3.43 -19.82
C SER A 414 4.94 -4.70 -19.98
N ALA A 415 5.24 -5.49 -21.02
CA ALA A 415 4.62 -6.79 -21.23
C ALA A 415 4.97 -7.80 -20.11
N ASP A 416 6.19 -7.76 -19.57
CA ASP A 416 6.62 -8.66 -18.48
C ASP A 416 5.83 -8.40 -17.18
N TYR A 417 5.72 -7.13 -16.77
CA TYR A 417 4.89 -6.78 -15.61
C TYR A 417 3.43 -7.16 -15.84
N HIS A 418 2.90 -6.84 -17.03
CA HIS A 418 1.52 -7.17 -17.36
C HIS A 418 1.25 -8.67 -17.27
N ALA A 419 2.13 -9.52 -17.82
CA ALA A 419 1.98 -10.98 -17.75
C ALA A 419 1.94 -11.50 -16.29
N LYS A 420 2.81 -10.96 -15.40
CA LYS A 420 2.85 -11.33 -13.99
C LYS A 420 1.58 -10.90 -13.25
N TYR A 421 1.10 -9.68 -13.49
CA TYR A 421 -0.16 -9.18 -12.92
C TYR A 421 -1.38 -9.91 -13.48
N LEU A 422 -1.37 -10.29 -14.75
CA LEU A 422 -2.43 -11.07 -15.38
C LEU A 422 -2.56 -12.46 -14.72
N ALA A 423 -1.44 -13.12 -14.47
CA ALA A 423 -1.44 -14.38 -13.73
C ALA A 423 -2.00 -14.22 -12.31
N TYR A 424 -1.65 -13.12 -11.64
CA TYR A 424 -2.16 -12.81 -10.30
C TYR A 424 -3.67 -12.47 -10.34
N PHE A 425 -4.12 -11.70 -11.33
CA PHE A 425 -5.55 -11.44 -11.55
C PHE A 425 -6.36 -12.73 -11.66
N TYR A 426 -5.92 -13.66 -12.49
CA TYR A 426 -6.61 -14.95 -12.65
C TYR A 426 -6.59 -15.77 -11.35
N LYS A 427 -5.46 -15.78 -10.63
CA LYS A 427 -5.38 -16.44 -9.33
C LYS A 427 -6.45 -15.91 -8.36
N ILE A 428 -6.54 -14.59 -8.21
CA ILE A 428 -7.55 -13.95 -7.34
C ILE A 428 -8.96 -14.30 -7.82
N ARG A 429 -9.27 -14.03 -9.11
CA ARG A 429 -10.59 -14.24 -9.68
C ARG A 429 -11.07 -15.68 -9.52
N ASP A 430 -10.23 -16.64 -9.89
CA ASP A 430 -10.62 -18.04 -9.91
C ASP A 430 -10.73 -18.61 -8.49
N THR A 431 -9.87 -18.16 -7.56
CA THR A 431 -10.01 -18.49 -6.12
C THR A 431 -11.32 -17.94 -5.56
N CYS A 432 -11.62 -16.67 -5.82
CA CYS A 432 -12.85 -16.05 -5.32
C CYS A 432 -14.09 -16.71 -5.94
N ARG A 433 -14.07 -17.00 -7.24
CA ARG A 433 -15.16 -17.71 -7.91
C ARG A 433 -15.43 -19.09 -7.32
N ALA A 434 -14.39 -19.80 -6.91
CA ALA A 434 -14.54 -21.13 -6.30
C ALA A 434 -15.02 -21.08 -4.84
N ARG A 435 -14.93 -19.93 -4.16
CA ARG A 435 -15.18 -19.77 -2.73
C ARG A 435 -16.33 -18.82 -2.37
N THR A 436 -16.71 -17.96 -3.29
CA THR A 436 -17.88 -17.06 -3.12
C THR A 436 -19.05 -17.67 -3.90
N PRO A 437 -20.13 -18.11 -3.23
CA PRO A 437 -21.28 -18.74 -3.87
C PRO A 437 -22.03 -17.80 -4.80
#